data_8084717ac1c4c3b930ffd7f177a455be
#
_entry.id   8084717ac1c4c3b930ffd7f177a455be
#
_cell.length_a   1.000
_cell.length_b   1.000
_cell.length_c   1.000
_cell.angle_alpha   90.00
_cell.angle_beta   90.00
_cell.angle_gamma   90.00
#
_symmetry.space_group_name_H-M   'P 1'
#
loop_
_entity.id
_entity.type
_entity.pdbx_description
1 polymer ?
#
loop_
_entity_poly.entity_id
_entity_poly.type
_entity_poly.pdbx_seq_one_letter_code
_entity_poly.pdbx_strand_id
1 'polypeptide(L)'
;MKQMSKKIAIPTILFSILIISVTVNVANAESVPEWVKNTALWYGEGIISESEFINMIKFLIENDVIVLESDTITPQKIETTIIIPNGNFDVSSSSFYLPLNLEISTGTTVTWANEDTVPHTIQSQDEAGKVIALFNSAPLNTGDRFEFTFEESGAYNYFCSFHPWRVGIVTVK
;
A
#
# COMPACT_ATOMS: atom_id res chain seq x y z
N MET A 1 48.27 -40.24 62.81
CA MET A 1 47.93 -40.24 61.38
C MET A 1 47.23 -38.96 61.07
N LYS A 2 47.88 -38.08 60.28
CA LYS A 2 47.44 -36.71 60.02
C LYS A 2 46.82 -36.67 58.64
N GLN A 3 45.49 -36.52 58.54
CA GLN A 3 44.80 -36.38 57.24
C GLN A 3 45.03 -34.98 56.65
N MET A 4 45.62 -34.94 55.47
CA MET A 4 45.81 -33.75 54.70
C MET A 4 44.55 -33.52 53.84
N SER A 5 43.77 -32.49 54.15
CA SER A 5 42.65 -32.00 53.31
C SER A 5 43.20 -31.26 52.12
N LYS A 6 42.97 -31.79 50.91
CA LYS A 6 43.26 -31.08 49.63
C LYS A 6 42.14 -30.09 49.36
N LYS A 7 42.45 -28.83 49.42
CA LYS A 7 41.56 -27.74 48.92
C LYS A 7 41.59 -27.69 47.39
N ILE A 8 40.45 -27.99 46.76
CA ILE A 8 40.28 -27.84 45.34
C ILE A 8 39.93 -26.37 45.07
N ALA A 9 40.79 -25.65 44.37
CA ALA A 9 40.51 -24.32 43.89
C ALA A 9 39.65 -24.38 42.63
N ILE A 10 38.45 -23.81 42.69
CA ILE A 10 37.55 -23.67 41.53
C ILE A 10 37.92 -22.34 40.85
N PRO A 11 38.29 -22.31 39.57
CA PRO A 11 38.54 -21.08 38.88
C PRO A 11 37.20 -20.35 38.61
N THR A 12 37.04 -19.16 39.14
CA THR A 12 35.92 -18.26 38.86
C THR A 12 36.09 -17.73 37.47
N ILE A 13 35.34 -18.28 36.51
CA ILE A 13 35.25 -17.72 35.16
C ILE A 13 34.30 -16.52 35.22
N LEU A 14 34.87 -15.30 35.16
CA LEU A 14 34.15 -14.08 34.99
C LEU A 14 33.56 -14.04 33.56
N PHE A 15 32.27 -14.34 33.42
CA PHE A 15 31.53 -14.15 32.20
C PHE A 15 31.17 -12.64 32.09
N SER A 16 31.97 -11.91 31.32
CA SER A 16 31.65 -10.53 30.96
C SER A 16 30.49 -10.53 29.96
N ILE A 17 29.28 -10.30 30.48
CA ILE A 17 28.10 -10.07 29.61
C ILE A 17 28.26 -8.69 29.00
N LEU A 18 28.62 -8.62 27.73
CA LEU A 18 28.60 -7.42 26.92
C LEU A 18 27.14 -7.09 26.60
N ILE A 19 26.54 -6.18 27.38
CA ILE A 19 25.20 -5.65 27.09
C ILE A 19 25.35 -4.69 25.91
N ILE A 20 25.03 -5.16 24.71
CA ILE A 20 24.87 -4.29 23.54
C ILE A 20 23.53 -3.59 23.71
N SER A 21 23.57 -2.34 24.15
CA SER A 21 22.41 -1.45 24.17
C SER A 21 22.05 -1.09 22.74
N VAL A 22 21.09 -1.81 22.14
CA VAL A 22 20.45 -1.38 20.89
C VAL A 22 19.55 -0.22 21.24
N THR A 23 20.00 1.02 20.99
CA THR A 23 19.14 2.20 21.02
C THR A 23 18.24 2.13 19.79
N VAL A 24 17.00 1.63 19.97
CA VAL A 24 15.96 1.80 18.97
C VAL A 24 15.59 3.28 18.97
N ASN A 25 16.05 4.03 17.97
CA ASN A 25 15.50 5.34 17.67
C ASN A 25 14.05 5.11 17.20
N VAL A 26 13.11 5.23 18.13
CA VAL A 26 11.69 5.39 17.76
C VAL A 26 11.64 6.77 17.11
N ALA A 27 11.61 6.82 15.78
CA ALA A 27 11.24 8.04 15.09
C ALA A 27 9.88 8.45 15.67
N ASN A 28 9.80 9.61 16.31
CA ASN A 28 8.56 10.19 16.76
C ASN A 28 7.69 10.32 15.50
N ALA A 29 6.67 9.46 15.37
CA ALA A 29 5.63 9.67 14.39
C ALA A 29 5.00 11.01 14.73
N GLU A 30 5.32 12.06 13.95
CA GLU A 30 4.71 13.36 14.11
C GLU A 30 3.19 13.15 13.97
N SER A 31 2.49 13.37 15.07
CA SER A 31 1.03 13.22 15.07
C SER A 31 0.43 14.37 14.27
N VAL A 32 -0.46 14.05 13.34
CA VAL A 32 -1.21 15.05 12.59
C VAL A 32 -1.85 16.03 13.58
N PRO A 33 -1.59 17.35 13.47
CA PRO A 33 -2.15 18.35 14.36
C PRO A 33 -3.68 18.26 14.43
N GLU A 34 -4.24 18.53 15.62
CA GLU A 34 -5.69 18.38 15.88
C GLU A 34 -6.54 19.24 14.93
N TRP A 35 -6.11 20.46 14.62
CA TRP A 35 -6.82 21.34 13.70
C TRP A 35 -6.89 20.79 12.25
N VAL A 36 -5.87 20.03 11.79
CA VAL A 36 -5.91 19.35 10.50
C VAL A 36 -6.97 18.26 10.48
N LYS A 37 -7.04 17.48 11.58
CA LYS A 37 -8.07 16.44 11.75
C LYS A 37 -9.47 17.05 11.73
N ASN A 38 -9.66 18.17 12.45
CA ASN A 38 -10.92 18.87 12.50
C ASN A 38 -11.35 19.41 11.13
N THR A 39 -10.40 19.92 10.33
CA THR A 39 -10.70 20.41 8.97
C THR A 39 -11.13 19.27 8.06
N ALA A 40 -10.48 18.10 8.15
CA ALA A 40 -10.88 16.92 7.39
C ALA A 40 -12.30 16.44 7.79
N LEU A 41 -12.61 16.49 9.08
CA LEU A 41 -13.96 16.18 9.61
C LEU A 41 -14.99 17.15 9.05
N TRP A 42 -14.75 18.45 9.12
CA TRP A 42 -15.67 19.48 8.62
C TRP A 42 -15.92 19.38 7.11
N TYR A 43 -14.91 18.98 6.34
CA TYR A 43 -15.11 18.67 4.93
C TYR A 43 -16.00 17.44 4.75
N GLY A 44 -15.76 16.37 5.50
CA GLY A 44 -16.59 15.16 5.48
C GLY A 44 -18.05 15.39 5.89
N GLU A 45 -18.30 16.36 6.78
CA GLU A 45 -19.63 16.78 7.24
C GLU A 45 -20.28 17.85 6.33
N GLY A 46 -19.58 18.31 5.30
CA GLY A 46 -20.07 19.34 4.37
C GLY A 46 -20.13 20.76 4.97
N ILE A 47 -19.42 21.00 6.09
CA ILE A 47 -19.35 22.31 6.77
C ILE A 47 -18.46 23.27 5.98
N ILE A 48 -17.40 22.75 5.36
CA ILE A 48 -16.51 23.50 4.47
C ILE A 48 -16.60 22.96 3.05
N SER A 49 -16.41 23.82 2.07
CA SER A 49 -16.40 23.45 0.66
C SER A 49 -15.12 22.72 0.25
N GLU A 50 -15.17 22.00 -0.88
CA GLU A 50 -13.99 21.36 -1.48
C GLU A 50 -12.87 22.36 -1.74
N SER A 51 -13.19 23.57 -2.22
CA SER A 51 -12.20 24.61 -2.48
C SER A 51 -11.50 25.09 -1.21
N GLU A 52 -12.21 25.22 -0.10
CA GLU A 52 -11.63 25.59 1.20
C GLU A 52 -10.71 24.47 1.71
N PHE A 53 -11.15 23.22 1.58
CA PHE A 53 -10.33 22.05 1.96
C PHE A 53 -9.04 21.95 1.12
N ILE A 54 -9.13 22.10 -0.21
CA ILE A 54 -7.97 22.08 -1.10
C ILE A 54 -7.01 23.26 -0.81
N ASN A 55 -7.53 24.46 -0.53
CA ASN A 55 -6.71 25.60 -0.17
C ASN A 55 -5.95 25.37 1.14
N MET A 56 -6.57 24.69 2.10
CA MET A 56 -5.90 24.29 3.34
C MET A 56 -4.74 23.30 3.04
N ILE A 57 -4.97 22.28 2.21
CA ILE A 57 -3.90 21.32 1.85
C ILE A 57 -2.75 22.04 1.15
N LYS A 58 -3.03 22.94 0.22
CA LYS A 58 -2.00 23.78 -0.44
C LYS A 58 -1.20 24.57 0.57
N PHE A 59 -1.88 25.25 1.50
CA PHE A 59 -1.23 26.01 2.57
C PHE A 59 -0.29 25.15 3.39
N LEU A 60 -0.70 23.91 3.74
CA LEU A 60 0.11 22.97 4.52
C LEU A 60 1.40 22.56 3.79
N ILE A 61 1.31 22.36 2.47
CA ILE A 61 2.45 22.01 1.62
C ILE A 61 3.38 23.24 1.43
N GLU A 62 2.80 24.40 1.12
CA GLU A 62 3.55 25.64 0.86
C GLU A 62 4.31 26.19 2.10
N ASN A 63 3.86 25.81 3.29
CA ASN A 63 4.49 26.22 4.56
C ASN A 63 5.27 25.10 5.25
N ASP A 64 5.61 24.03 4.52
CA ASP A 64 6.37 22.88 5.01
C ASP A 64 5.78 22.18 6.26
N VAL A 65 4.46 22.35 6.50
CA VAL A 65 3.74 21.64 7.57
C VAL A 65 3.48 20.19 7.17
N ILE A 66 3.22 19.96 5.87
CA ILE A 66 3.26 18.65 5.23
C ILE A 66 4.42 18.70 4.24
N VAL A 67 5.49 18.02 4.57
CA VAL A 67 6.59 17.81 3.64
C VAL A 67 6.20 16.60 2.78
N LEU A 68 5.92 16.85 1.52
CA LEU A 68 5.91 15.79 0.54
C LEU A 68 7.39 15.43 0.33
N GLU A 69 7.86 14.35 0.96
CA GLU A 69 9.17 13.82 0.62
C GLU A 69 9.14 13.54 -0.89
N SER A 70 9.73 14.47 -1.64
CA SER A 70 10.05 14.22 -3.03
C SER A 70 11.18 13.21 -2.97
N ASP A 71 10.83 11.92 -2.90
CA ASP A 71 11.79 10.87 -3.17
C ASP A 71 12.50 11.31 -4.44
N THR A 72 13.78 11.64 -4.29
CA THR A 72 14.68 11.89 -5.43
C THR A 72 14.33 10.83 -6.46
N ILE A 73 13.85 11.27 -7.61
CA ILE A 73 13.46 10.41 -8.72
C ILE A 73 14.72 9.62 -9.14
N THR A 74 15.03 8.60 -8.38
CA THR A 74 15.60 7.39 -8.94
C THR A 74 14.55 6.96 -9.96
N PRO A 75 14.89 6.63 -11.24
CA PRO A 75 13.88 6.19 -12.17
C PRO A 75 13.09 5.08 -11.46
N GLN A 76 11.93 5.42 -10.91
CA GLN A 76 11.05 4.43 -10.30
C GLN A 76 10.75 3.49 -11.43
N LYS A 77 11.17 2.24 -11.27
CA LYS A 77 10.59 1.13 -12.00
C LYS A 77 9.09 1.36 -11.90
N ILE A 78 8.48 1.81 -13.01
CA ILE A 78 7.04 2.07 -13.07
C ILE A 78 6.40 0.84 -12.47
N GLU A 79 5.77 0.97 -11.29
CA GLU A 79 5.10 -0.16 -10.67
C GLU A 79 3.95 -0.54 -11.59
N THR A 80 4.16 -1.59 -12.35
CA THR A 80 3.19 -2.14 -13.29
C THR A 80 2.34 -3.22 -12.63
N THR A 81 2.41 -3.31 -11.29
CA THR A 81 1.66 -4.29 -10.51
C THR A 81 0.52 -3.62 -9.77
N ILE A 82 -0.67 -4.18 -9.93
CA ILE A 82 -1.86 -3.84 -9.17
C ILE A 82 -2.11 -4.98 -8.18
N ILE A 83 -2.10 -4.65 -6.90
CA ILE A 83 -2.39 -5.60 -5.83
C ILE A 83 -3.90 -5.66 -5.58
N ILE A 84 -4.44 -6.86 -5.42
CA ILE A 84 -5.76 -7.12 -4.86
C ILE A 84 -5.54 -7.45 -3.38
N PRO A 85 -5.66 -6.48 -2.45
CA PRO A 85 -5.26 -6.67 -1.07
C PRO A 85 -6.24 -7.53 -0.29
N ASN A 86 -5.77 -8.08 0.83
CA ASN A 86 -6.61 -8.81 1.76
C ASN A 86 -7.82 -7.97 2.22
N GLY A 87 -9.02 -8.57 2.22
CA GLY A 87 -10.27 -7.91 2.52
C GLY A 87 -10.88 -7.15 1.33
N ASN A 88 -10.33 -7.26 0.13
CA ASN A 88 -10.91 -6.66 -1.07
C ASN A 88 -12.32 -7.21 -1.37
N PHE A 89 -12.64 -8.43 -0.96
CA PHE A 89 -13.97 -9.04 -1.14
C PHE A 89 -15.07 -8.37 -0.30
N ASP A 90 -14.75 -7.74 0.83
CA ASP A 90 -15.73 -7.17 1.75
C ASP A 90 -16.19 -5.80 1.26
N VAL A 91 -17.48 -5.67 0.93
CA VAL A 91 -18.10 -4.44 0.44
C VAL A 91 -17.95 -3.25 1.40
N SER A 92 -17.85 -3.52 2.70
CA SER A 92 -17.67 -2.49 3.75
C SER A 92 -16.20 -2.10 3.95
N SER A 93 -15.25 -2.87 3.40
CA SER A 93 -13.82 -2.61 3.54
C SER A 93 -13.34 -1.51 2.59
N SER A 94 -12.38 -0.70 3.08
CA SER A 94 -11.61 0.24 2.27
C SER A 94 -10.44 -0.41 1.50
N SER A 95 -10.33 -1.74 1.50
CA SER A 95 -9.31 -2.50 0.77
C SER A 95 -9.61 -2.51 -0.73
N PHE A 96 -9.36 -1.39 -1.42
CA PHE A 96 -9.47 -1.27 -2.88
C PHE A 96 -8.23 -1.86 -3.57
N TYR A 97 -8.25 -1.92 -4.92
CA TYR A 97 -7.05 -2.20 -5.71
C TYR A 97 -5.93 -1.20 -5.39
N LEU A 98 -4.68 -1.65 -5.38
CA LEU A 98 -3.51 -0.82 -5.07
C LEU A 98 -2.48 -0.86 -6.22
N PRO A 99 -2.30 0.25 -6.97
CA PRO A 99 -3.10 1.47 -6.91
C PRO A 99 -4.52 1.29 -7.49
N LEU A 100 -5.46 2.13 -7.08
CA LEU A 100 -6.83 2.14 -7.63
C LEU A 100 -6.83 2.60 -9.09
N ASN A 101 -6.03 3.62 -9.39
CA ASN A 101 -5.80 4.17 -10.72
C ASN A 101 -4.30 4.01 -11.03
N LEU A 102 -3.99 3.24 -12.07
CA LEU A 102 -2.62 3.06 -12.54
C LEU A 102 -2.41 3.84 -13.83
N GLU A 103 -1.42 4.73 -13.86
CA GLU A 103 -1.00 5.43 -15.09
C GLU A 103 0.26 4.77 -15.67
N ILE A 104 0.21 4.46 -16.96
CA ILE A 104 1.30 3.79 -17.69
C ILE A 104 1.49 4.38 -19.08
N SER A 105 2.59 4.03 -19.75
CA SER A 105 2.80 4.29 -21.17
C SER A 105 2.32 3.12 -22.03
N THR A 106 2.04 3.39 -23.31
CA THR A 106 1.75 2.35 -24.30
C THR A 106 2.88 1.30 -24.34
N GLY A 107 2.54 0.04 -24.61
CA GLY A 107 3.45 -1.10 -24.62
C GLY A 107 3.79 -1.64 -23.21
N THR A 108 3.20 -1.08 -22.14
CA THR A 108 3.45 -1.54 -20.77
C THR A 108 2.61 -2.76 -20.43
N THR A 109 3.24 -3.78 -19.82
CA THR A 109 2.54 -4.94 -19.25
C THR A 109 2.17 -4.65 -17.80
N VAL A 110 0.89 -4.76 -17.46
CA VAL A 110 0.36 -4.66 -16.10
C VAL A 110 0.12 -6.05 -15.53
N THR A 111 0.52 -6.26 -14.29
CA THR A 111 0.30 -7.49 -13.53
C THR A 111 -0.70 -7.23 -12.42
N TRP A 112 -1.79 -7.98 -12.35
CA TRP A 112 -2.67 -8.04 -11.16
C TRP A 112 -2.25 -9.22 -10.30
N ALA A 113 -1.99 -8.98 -9.00
CA ALA A 113 -1.61 -10.01 -8.05
C ALA A 113 -2.69 -10.14 -6.97
N ASN A 114 -3.27 -11.33 -6.80
CA ASN A 114 -4.24 -11.58 -5.75
C ASN A 114 -3.56 -11.92 -4.42
N GLU A 115 -3.59 -10.98 -3.48
CA GLU A 115 -3.13 -11.14 -2.10
C GLU A 115 -4.30 -11.29 -1.11
N ASP A 116 -5.55 -11.32 -1.61
CA ASP A 116 -6.72 -11.60 -0.79
C ASP A 116 -6.81 -13.10 -0.47
N THR A 117 -7.58 -13.43 0.55
CA THR A 117 -7.84 -14.81 1.00
C THR A 117 -8.90 -15.54 0.18
N VAL A 118 -9.56 -14.84 -0.76
CA VAL A 118 -10.60 -15.38 -1.63
C VAL A 118 -10.25 -15.20 -3.11
N PRO A 119 -10.85 -15.98 -4.01
CA PRO A 119 -10.63 -15.82 -5.45
C PRO A 119 -11.21 -14.50 -5.98
N HIS A 120 -10.49 -13.91 -6.95
CA HIS A 120 -10.92 -12.72 -7.72
C HIS A 120 -10.83 -12.98 -9.22
N THR A 121 -11.46 -12.11 -10.01
CA THR A 121 -11.27 -12.04 -11.47
C THR A 121 -10.92 -10.62 -11.87
N ILE A 122 -10.29 -10.47 -13.00
CA ILE A 122 -10.10 -9.18 -13.68
C ILE A 122 -10.90 -9.24 -14.98
N GLN A 123 -11.93 -8.38 -15.08
CA GLN A 123 -12.83 -8.34 -16.23
C GLN A 123 -12.84 -6.91 -16.77
N SER A 124 -12.45 -6.73 -18.03
CA SER A 124 -12.55 -5.43 -18.70
C SER A 124 -13.99 -5.04 -18.96
N GLN A 125 -14.32 -3.76 -18.80
CA GLN A 125 -15.65 -3.20 -19.05
C GLN A 125 -15.56 -1.86 -19.78
N ASP A 126 -16.60 -1.53 -20.53
CA ASP A 126 -16.76 -0.21 -21.14
C ASP A 126 -17.21 0.86 -20.11
N GLU A 127 -17.35 2.11 -20.55
CA GLU A 127 -17.79 3.22 -19.69
C GLU A 127 -19.20 3.02 -19.11
N ALA A 128 -20.03 2.21 -19.75
CA ALA A 128 -21.37 1.87 -19.26
C ALA A 128 -21.37 0.69 -18.29
N GLY A 129 -20.19 0.12 -17.97
CA GLY A 129 -20.05 -1.03 -17.08
C GLY A 129 -20.35 -2.38 -17.73
N LYS A 130 -20.47 -2.43 -19.07
CA LYS A 130 -20.67 -3.68 -19.79
C LYS A 130 -19.33 -4.38 -20.03
N VAL A 131 -19.28 -5.68 -19.70
CA VAL A 131 -18.09 -6.51 -19.94
C VAL A 131 -17.74 -6.52 -21.42
N ILE A 132 -16.48 -6.29 -21.73
CA ILE A 132 -15.89 -6.39 -23.06
C ILE A 132 -14.80 -7.45 -23.04
N ALA A 133 -14.52 -8.09 -24.19
CA ALA A 133 -13.55 -9.17 -24.28
C ALA A 133 -12.13 -8.66 -24.59
N LEU A 134 -11.70 -7.57 -23.94
CA LEU A 134 -10.38 -6.99 -24.18
C LEU A 134 -9.31 -7.70 -23.34
N PHE A 135 -9.48 -7.75 -22.01
CA PHE A 135 -8.63 -8.52 -21.10
C PHE A 135 -9.48 -9.09 -19.96
N ASN A 136 -9.49 -10.40 -19.86
CA ASN A 136 -10.31 -11.11 -18.88
C ASN A 136 -9.51 -12.28 -18.31
N SER A 137 -9.36 -12.33 -17.00
CA SER A 137 -8.69 -13.43 -16.32
C SER A 137 -9.63 -14.62 -16.08
N ALA A 138 -9.05 -15.81 -15.90
CA ALA A 138 -9.67 -16.88 -15.12
C ALA A 138 -9.74 -16.44 -13.64
N PRO A 139 -10.45 -17.17 -12.75
CA PRO A 139 -10.37 -16.96 -11.33
C PRO A 139 -8.91 -17.03 -10.82
N LEU A 140 -8.50 -15.99 -10.11
CA LEU A 140 -7.17 -15.87 -9.48
C LEU A 140 -7.34 -16.25 -8.01
N ASN A 141 -6.75 -17.38 -7.59
CA ASN A 141 -6.69 -17.74 -6.18
C ASN A 141 -5.64 -16.87 -5.46
N THR A 142 -5.55 -16.96 -4.14
CA THR A 142 -4.52 -16.28 -3.36
C THR A 142 -3.13 -16.61 -3.89
N GLY A 143 -2.35 -15.59 -4.24
CA GLY A 143 -1.01 -15.70 -4.81
C GLY A 143 -0.96 -15.78 -6.34
N ASP A 144 -2.09 -16.03 -7.01
CA ASP A 144 -2.15 -16.05 -8.48
C ASP A 144 -1.99 -14.65 -9.07
N ARG A 145 -1.56 -14.62 -10.33
CA ARG A 145 -1.30 -13.39 -11.09
C ARG A 145 -1.96 -13.47 -12.46
N PHE A 146 -2.33 -12.30 -12.98
CA PHE A 146 -2.80 -12.11 -14.35
C PHE A 146 -2.03 -10.95 -14.96
N GLU A 147 -1.67 -11.05 -16.23
CA GLU A 147 -0.91 -10.04 -16.96
C GLU A 147 -1.60 -9.65 -18.25
N PHE A 148 -1.52 -8.37 -18.61
CA PHE A 148 -1.99 -7.85 -19.89
C PHE A 148 -1.11 -6.68 -20.33
N THR A 149 -0.77 -6.64 -21.65
CA THR A 149 0.00 -5.56 -22.25
C THR A 149 -0.93 -4.58 -22.95
N PHE A 150 -0.81 -3.30 -22.61
CA PHE A 150 -1.64 -2.22 -23.16
C PHE A 150 -0.92 -1.54 -24.34
N GLU A 151 -1.32 -1.84 -25.56
CA GLU A 151 -0.69 -1.35 -26.79
C GLU A 151 -1.24 0.02 -27.24
N GLU A 152 -2.42 0.42 -26.80
CA GLU A 152 -3.09 1.63 -27.24
C GLU A 152 -3.33 2.59 -26.05
N SER A 153 -3.27 3.91 -26.31
CA SER A 153 -3.62 4.92 -25.32
C SER A 153 -5.12 4.92 -25.04
N GLY A 154 -5.51 5.17 -23.79
CA GLY A 154 -6.90 5.18 -23.39
C GLY A 154 -7.11 4.96 -21.89
N ALA A 155 -8.38 4.93 -21.47
CA ALA A 155 -8.81 4.61 -20.14
C ALA A 155 -9.49 3.23 -20.14
N TYR A 156 -8.96 2.32 -19.36
CA TYR A 156 -9.37 0.91 -19.34
C TYR A 156 -9.97 0.57 -18.00
N ASN A 157 -11.30 0.55 -17.93
CA ASN A 157 -12.02 0.19 -16.72
C ASN A 157 -12.06 -1.34 -16.56
N TYR A 158 -11.97 -1.82 -15.34
CA TYR A 158 -12.08 -3.22 -15.01
C TYR A 158 -12.74 -3.43 -13.64
N PHE A 159 -13.23 -4.65 -13.39
CA PHE A 159 -13.87 -5.03 -12.14
C PHE A 159 -13.67 -6.52 -11.84
N CYS A 160 -14.05 -6.94 -10.63
CA CYS A 160 -14.12 -8.36 -10.27
C CYS A 160 -15.54 -8.89 -10.45
N SER A 161 -15.75 -9.97 -11.24
CA SER A 161 -17.08 -10.55 -11.45
C SER A 161 -17.67 -11.19 -10.18
N PHE A 162 -16.83 -11.62 -9.22
CA PHE A 162 -17.29 -12.14 -7.94
C PHE A 162 -17.66 -11.01 -6.96
N HIS A 163 -17.03 -9.83 -7.11
CA HIS A 163 -17.20 -8.68 -6.25
C HIS A 163 -17.43 -7.41 -7.10
N PRO A 164 -18.63 -7.25 -7.73
CA PRO A 164 -18.87 -6.21 -8.75
C PRO A 164 -18.70 -4.78 -8.26
N TRP A 165 -18.67 -4.56 -6.95
CA TRP A 165 -18.37 -3.27 -6.32
C TRP A 165 -16.88 -2.92 -6.34
N ARG A 166 -16.00 -3.86 -6.71
CA ARG A 166 -14.57 -3.65 -6.85
C ARG A 166 -14.24 -3.31 -8.29
N VAL A 167 -14.05 -2.02 -8.53
CA VAL A 167 -13.70 -1.45 -9.83
C VAL A 167 -12.33 -0.78 -9.76
N GLY A 168 -11.60 -0.76 -10.86
CA GLY A 168 -10.34 -0.07 -11.02
C GLY A 168 -10.18 0.46 -12.44
N ILE A 169 -9.13 1.25 -12.66
CA ILE A 169 -8.84 1.85 -13.97
C ILE A 169 -7.33 1.81 -14.24
N VAL A 170 -6.97 1.51 -15.50
CA VAL A 170 -5.64 1.73 -16.04
C VAL A 170 -5.71 2.83 -17.07
N THR A 171 -4.92 3.89 -16.90
CA THR A 171 -4.83 5.00 -17.86
C THR A 171 -3.51 4.89 -18.61
N VAL A 172 -3.60 4.76 -19.93
CA VAL A 172 -2.46 4.60 -20.84
C VAL A 172 -2.24 5.90 -21.62
N LYS A 173 -1.02 6.42 -21.56
CA LYS A 173 -0.58 7.69 -22.19
C LYS A 173 0.38 7.44 -23.34
#